data_6fe2c63946e38114103576d825cf68f2
#
_entry.id   6fe2c63946e38114103576d825cf68f2
#
_cell.length_a   1.000
_cell.length_b   1.000
_cell.length_c   1.000
_cell.angle_alpha   90.00
_cell.angle_beta   90.00
_cell.angle_gamma   90.00
#
_symmetry.space_group_name_H-M   'P 1'
#
loop_
_entity.id
_entity.type
_entity.pdbx_description
1 polymer ?
#
loop_
_entity_poly.entity_id
_entity_poly.type
_entity_poly.pdbx_seq_one_letter_code
_entity_poly.pdbx_strand_id
1 'polypeptide(L)'
;MWSNCRVRLLNLSQRIAFNPTQAVYRRCFSITPLTMAIARDPNTLSNYDAWRVRHTTANLRIDFEEKALRGSVLLELESLTDKASKSIILDSSYLAVSSVKLGSTPLKWEIKPRLGPNGEPMHIEVPEGAAKGETVKLEIEVATTSKCTALQWLTPAQTSNKKAPFMFSQCQAIHARSLFPCQDTPDVKSTYDFNITSPYVVVASGVAVPGGSETKGSETLYKFHQKVPIPAYLFALASGDIVTAPIGKKSVVATGPNELQDSKWELEHDMDKFMDAAEKTVFPYKWGEYNVLVLPPSFPYGGQFPF
;
A
#
# COMPACT_ATOMS: atom_id res chain seq x y z
N MET A 1 0.73 -43.67 1.99
CA MET A 1 -0.34 -44.35 1.22
C MET A 1 -0.94 -43.32 0.27
N TRP A 2 -0.49 -43.35 -0.97
CA TRP A 2 -0.98 -42.48 -2.05
C TRP A 2 -1.81 -43.35 -2.98
N SER A 3 -3.08 -43.04 -3.12
CA SER A 3 -4.00 -43.78 -4.00
C SER A 3 -4.24 -42.98 -5.27
N ASN A 4 -3.92 -43.62 -6.37
CA ASN A 4 -4.05 -43.19 -7.77
C ASN A 4 -5.48 -42.79 -8.17
N CYS A 5 -5.62 -41.58 -8.75
CA CYS A 5 -6.78 -41.23 -9.53
C CYS A 5 -6.42 -41.29 -11.03
N ARG A 6 -6.81 -42.39 -11.72
CA ARG A 6 -6.68 -42.54 -13.18
C ARG A 6 -7.91 -41.93 -13.86
N VAL A 7 -7.69 -40.91 -14.68
CA VAL A 7 -8.69 -40.42 -15.63
C VAL A 7 -8.69 -41.34 -16.85
N ARG A 8 -9.80 -42.04 -17.12
CA ARG A 8 -10.04 -42.80 -18.35
C ARG A 8 -10.53 -41.84 -19.42
N LEU A 9 -9.75 -41.71 -20.50
CA LEU A 9 -10.21 -41.15 -21.78
C LEU A 9 -11.01 -42.24 -22.51
N LEU A 10 -12.30 -42.00 -22.73
CA LEU A 10 -13.15 -42.81 -23.59
C LEU A 10 -13.10 -42.24 -25.01
N ASN A 11 -12.46 -42.97 -25.91
CA ASN A 11 -12.58 -42.78 -27.35
C ASN A 11 -13.98 -43.26 -27.81
N LEU A 12 -14.79 -42.34 -28.30
CA LEU A 12 -16.03 -42.67 -29.04
C LEU A 12 -15.90 -42.09 -30.45
N SER A 13 -15.39 -42.92 -31.36
CA SER A 13 -15.59 -42.76 -32.81
C SER A 13 -16.88 -43.43 -33.21
N GLN A 14 -17.97 -42.68 -33.28
CA GLN A 14 -19.15 -43.11 -34.02
C GLN A 14 -19.44 -42.14 -35.16
N ARG A 15 -19.36 -42.65 -36.37
CA ARG A 15 -19.82 -41.99 -37.60
C ARG A 15 -21.33 -41.89 -37.56
N ILE A 16 -21.88 -40.69 -37.47
CA ILE A 16 -23.30 -40.43 -37.66
C ILE A 16 -23.52 -39.95 -39.09
N ALA A 17 -24.31 -40.70 -39.86
CA ALA A 17 -24.75 -40.34 -41.21
C ALA A 17 -25.68 -39.11 -41.15
N PHE A 18 -25.38 -38.10 -41.95
CA PHE A 18 -26.18 -36.88 -42.05
C PHE A 18 -27.44 -37.16 -42.92
N ASN A 19 -28.58 -36.89 -42.36
CA ASN A 19 -29.86 -36.84 -43.07
C ASN A 19 -30.28 -35.35 -43.26
N PRO A 20 -30.47 -34.82 -44.49
CA PRO A 20 -30.57 -33.39 -44.74
C PRO A 20 -31.97 -32.80 -44.69
N THR A 21 -32.82 -33.22 -43.78
CA THR A 21 -34.21 -32.65 -43.64
C THR A 21 -34.63 -32.52 -42.18
N GLN A 22 -33.85 -31.79 -41.42
CA GLN A 22 -34.32 -31.22 -40.13
C GLN A 22 -33.95 -29.77 -40.04
N ALA A 23 -34.96 -28.91 -40.01
CA ALA A 23 -34.82 -27.48 -39.73
C ALA A 23 -34.17 -27.30 -38.35
N VAL A 24 -32.90 -26.85 -38.34
CA VAL A 24 -32.18 -26.53 -37.13
C VAL A 24 -32.74 -25.20 -36.59
N TYR A 25 -33.59 -25.28 -35.59
CA TYR A 25 -33.91 -24.11 -34.75
C TYR A 25 -32.61 -23.63 -34.08
N ARG A 26 -31.95 -22.64 -34.69
CA ARG A 26 -30.91 -21.85 -34.02
C ARG A 26 -31.57 -21.08 -32.88
N ARG A 27 -31.57 -21.64 -31.68
CA ARG A 27 -31.73 -20.84 -30.47
C ARG A 27 -30.51 -19.95 -30.38
N CYS A 28 -30.65 -18.68 -30.81
CA CYS A 28 -29.72 -17.66 -30.44
C CYS A 28 -29.77 -17.48 -28.91
N PHE A 29 -28.80 -18.07 -28.21
CA PHE A 29 -28.56 -17.67 -26.84
C PHE A 29 -28.01 -16.27 -26.91
N SER A 30 -28.87 -15.27 -26.67
CA SER A 30 -28.42 -13.92 -26.36
C SER A 30 -27.69 -14.00 -25.01
N ILE A 31 -26.36 -14.10 -25.06
CA ILE A 31 -25.52 -13.88 -23.88
C ILE A 31 -25.57 -12.37 -23.65
N THR A 32 -26.54 -11.92 -22.89
CA THR A 32 -26.46 -10.59 -22.28
C THR A 32 -25.23 -10.64 -21.38
N PRO A 33 -24.19 -9.82 -21.60
CA PRO A 33 -23.08 -9.77 -20.67
C PRO A 33 -23.67 -9.39 -19.31
N LEU A 34 -23.67 -10.31 -18.35
CA LEU A 34 -23.87 -9.98 -16.96
C LEU A 34 -22.69 -9.06 -16.59
N THR A 35 -22.92 -7.77 -16.67
CA THR A 35 -22.08 -6.79 -15.97
C THR A 35 -22.31 -7.07 -14.49
N MET A 36 -21.55 -8.00 -13.92
CA MET A 36 -21.45 -8.10 -12.47
C MET A 36 -20.89 -6.74 -12.01
N ALA A 37 -21.76 -5.92 -11.43
CA ALA A 37 -21.29 -4.75 -10.71
C ALA A 37 -20.31 -5.26 -9.67
N ILE A 38 -19.07 -4.82 -9.76
CA ILE A 38 -18.04 -5.15 -8.76
C ILE A 38 -18.61 -4.67 -7.43
N ALA A 39 -18.84 -5.61 -6.52
CA ALA A 39 -19.37 -5.27 -5.20
C ALA A 39 -18.38 -4.34 -4.51
N ARG A 40 -18.89 -3.27 -3.91
CA ARG A 40 -18.09 -2.34 -3.12
C ARG A 40 -17.40 -3.11 -1.98
N ASP A 41 -16.14 -2.79 -1.70
CA ASP A 41 -15.43 -3.33 -0.55
C ASP A 41 -16.16 -2.99 0.77
N PRO A 42 -16.63 -4.00 1.54
CA PRO A 42 -17.36 -3.77 2.78
C PRO A 42 -16.47 -3.30 3.94
N ASN A 43 -15.14 -3.37 3.80
CA ASN A 43 -14.19 -3.07 4.87
C ASN A 43 -13.75 -1.60 4.88
N THR A 44 -14.09 -0.82 3.86
CA THR A 44 -13.85 0.63 3.86
C THR A 44 -15.10 1.41 4.21
N LEU A 45 -14.90 2.44 5.02
CA LEU A 45 -15.94 3.41 5.43
C LEU A 45 -15.91 4.66 4.54
N SER A 46 -14.88 4.79 3.68
CA SER A 46 -14.67 5.95 2.82
C SER A 46 -15.69 6.01 1.68
N ASN A 47 -16.02 7.21 1.20
CA ASN A 47 -16.89 7.41 0.05
C ASN A 47 -16.10 7.50 -1.27
N TYR A 48 -15.27 6.48 -1.55
CA TYR A 48 -14.38 6.44 -2.71
C TYR A 48 -15.10 6.37 -4.07
N ASP A 49 -16.39 6.17 -4.07
CA ASP A 49 -17.31 6.29 -5.20
C ASP A 49 -17.65 7.76 -5.55
N ALA A 50 -17.56 8.66 -4.57
CA ALA A 50 -17.76 10.10 -4.76
C ALA A 50 -16.45 10.88 -4.91
N TRP A 51 -15.42 10.49 -4.16
CA TRP A 51 -14.10 11.09 -4.16
C TRP A 51 -13.03 10.01 -4.26
N ARG A 52 -12.02 10.19 -5.10
CA ARG A 52 -10.94 9.23 -5.25
C ARG A 52 -9.58 9.89 -5.09
N VAL A 53 -8.80 9.37 -4.15
CA VAL A 53 -7.40 9.78 -3.96
C VAL A 53 -6.60 9.35 -5.18
N ARG A 54 -5.90 10.30 -5.81
CA ARG A 54 -5.00 10.09 -6.94
C ARG A 54 -3.53 10.13 -6.55
N HIS A 55 -3.21 10.98 -5.58
CA HIS A 55 -1.87 11.13 -5.06
C HIS A 55 -1.88 11.39 -3.56
N THR A 56 -0.88 10.89 -2.86
CA THR A 56 -0.67 11.11 -1.42
C THR A 56 0.76 11.52 -1.17
N THR A 57 0.97 12.70 -0.58
CA THR A 57 2.27 13.11 -0.05
C THR A 57 2.27 12.94 1.47
N ALA A 58 3.14 12.07 1.97
CA ALA A 58 3.30 11.80 3.40
C ALA A 58 4.52 12.56 3.94
N ASN A 59 4.28 13.63 4.67
CA ASN A 59 5.32 14.44 5.36
C ASN A 59 5.34 14.01 6.82
N LEU A 60 6.11 13.00 7.18
CA LEU A 60 6.05 12.37 8.49
C LEU A 60 7.43 12.39 9.17
N ARG A 61 7.43 12.60 10.48
CA ARG A 61 8.60 12.46 11.35
C ARG A 61 8.42 11.23 12.23
N ILE A 62 9.44 10.40 12.29
CA ILE A 62 9.50 9.22 13.16
C ILE A 62 10.03 9.66 14.53
N ASP A 63 9.18 9.53 15.55
CA ASP A 63 9.51 9.80 16.92
C ASP A 63 9.74 8.48 17.67
N PHE A 64 10.99 8.10 17.88
CA PHE A 64 11.35 6.85 18.55
C PHE A 64 11.12 6.89 20.05
N GLU A 65 11.15 8.06 20.65
CA GLU A 65 10.92 8.25 22.10
C GLU A 65 9.44 8.04 22.41
N GLU A 66 8.58 8.77 21.69
CA GLU A 66 7.13 8.68 21.83
C GLU A 66 6.51 7.49 21.09
N LYS A 67 7.29 6.76 20.30
CA LYS A 67 6.84 5.66 19.43
C LYS A 67 5.65 6.08 18.55
N ALA A 68 5.80 7.16 17.84
CA ALA A 68 4.78 7.78 17.02
C ALA A 68 5.31 8.26 15.66
N LEU A 69 4.44 8.30 14.66
CA LEU A 69 4.61 9.11 13.46
C LEU A 69 3.82 10.41 13.66
N ARG A 70 4.42 11.55 13.31
CA ARG A 70 3.78 12.86 13.41
C ARG A 70 4.05 13.67 12.15
N GLY A 71 3.10 14.47 11.73
CA GLY A 71 3.26 15.38 10.60
C GLY A 71 1.97 15.56 9.82
N SER A 72 2.08 15.77 8.50
CA SER A 72 0.91 15.96 7.65
C SER A 72 0.87 14.97 6.50
N VAL A 73 -0.33 14.69 6.02
CA VAL A 73 -0.58 14.05 4.74
C VAL A 73 -1.34 15.01 3.85
N LEU A 74 -0.87 15.15 2.60
CA LEU A 74 -1.55 15.89 1.56
C LEU A 74 -2.18 14.89 0.59
N LEU A 75 -3.52 14.90 0.49
CA LEU A 75 -4.28 14.04 -0.40
C LEU A 75 -4.79 14.86 -1.59
N GLU A 76 -4.48 14.41 -2.80
CA GLU A 76 -5.10 14.94 -4.02
C GLU A 76 -6.30 14.05 -4.38
N LEU A 77 -7.52 14.60 -4.21
CA LEU A 77 -8.76 13.88 -4.43
C LEU A 77 -9.50 14.42 -5.66
N GLU A 78 -9.85 13.53 -6.56
CA GLU A 78 -10.70 13.82 -7.72
C GLU A 78 -12.17 13.57 -7.37
N SER A 79 -13.03 14.52 -7.71
CA SER A 79 -14.48 14.35 -7.63
C SER A 79 -14.98 13.44 -8.76
N LEU A 80 -15.75 12.41 -8.43
CA LEU A 80 -16.28 11.43 -9.40
C LEU A 80 -17.77 11.63 -9.72
N THR A 81 -18.46 12.51 -8.99
CA THR A 81 -19.91 12.70 -9.11
C THR A 81 -20.26 13.95 -9.87
N ASP A 82 -21.34 13.89 -10.68
CA ASP A 82 -21.85 15.04 -11.44
C ASP A 82 -22.51 16.10 -10.51
N LYS A 83 -22.94 15.69 -9.32
CA LYS A 83 -23.39 16.59 -8.26
C LYS A 83 -22.24 16.79 -7.30
N ALA A 84 -21.80 18.03 -7.13
CA ALA A 84 -20.72 18.37 -6.22
C ALA A 84 -20.96 17.73 -4.83
N SER A 85 -20.15 16.72 -4.50
CA SER A 85 -20.18 16.14 -3.18
C SER A 85 -19.55 17.11 -2.19
N LYS A 86 -20.29 17.47 -1.15
CA LYS A 86 -19.83 18.40 -0.11
C LYS A 86 -19.20 17.68 1.09
N SER A 87 -19.01 16.38 1.00
CA SER A 87 -18.44 15.59 2.08
C SER A 87 -17.42 14.60 1.54
N ILE A 88 -16.21 14.64 2.08
CA ILE A 88 -15.19 13.62 1.92
C ILE A 88 -15.23 12.74 3.17
N ILE A 89 -15.29 11.42 2.96
CA ILE A 89 -15.22 10.45 4.05
C ILE A 89 -13.98 9.59 3.85
N LEU A 90 -13.11 9.54 4.85
CA LEU A 90 -11.90 8.73 4.86
C LEU A 90 -11.97 7.67 5.95
N ASP A 91 -11.26 6.57 5.75
CA ASP A 91 -10.99 5.59 6.79
C ASP A 91 -9.97 6.15 7.77
N SER A 92 -10.19 5.97 9.06
CA SER A 92 -9.24 6.27 10.12
C SER A 92 -9.32 5.23 11.24
N SER A 93 -8.25 5.09 12.03
CA SER A 93 -8.25 4.19 13.19
C SER A 93 -7.24 4.66 14.22
N TYR A 94 -7.72 5.06 15.40
CA TYR A 94 -6.91 5.49 16.54
C TYR A 94 -5.95 6.65 16.25
N LEU A 95 -6.28 7.54 15.32
CA LEU A 95 -5.47 8.70 14.96
C LEU A 95 -5.79 9.91 15.83
N ALA A 96 -4.77 10.70 16.12
CA ALA A 96 -4.91 12.05 16.63
C ALA A 96 -4.79 13.03 15.46
N VAL A 97 -5.92 13.61 15.05
CA VAL A 97 -5.98 14.63 13.99
C VAL A 97 -6.08 15.99 14.65
N SER A 98 -5.26 16.94 14.25
CA SER A 98 -5.23 18.30 14.84
C SER A 98 -5.71 19.38 13.88
N SER A 99 -5.61 19.17 12.57
CA SER A 99 -6.00 20.16 11.57
C SER A 99 -6.36 19.50 10.25
N VAL A 100 -7.36 20.07 9.57
CA VAL A 100 -7.74 19.73 8.19
C VAL A 100 -7.91 21.00 7.41
N LYS A 101 -7.24 21.12 6.26
CA LYS A 101 -7.25 22.32 5.41
C LYS A 101 -7.42 21.98 3.95
N LEU A 102 -8.07 22.87 3.21
CA LEU A 102 -8.09 22.91 1.75
C LEU A 102 -7.29 24.14 1.30
N GLY A 103 -6.06 23.92 0.85
CA GLY A 103 -5.11 25.02 0.68
C GLY A 103 -4.82 25.72 2.02
N SER A 104 -5.14 27.02 2.13
CA SER A 104 -5.02 27.78 3.39
C SER A 104 -6.30 27.79 4.24
N THR A 105 -7.41 27.26 3.74
CA THR A 105 -8.73 27.36 4.39
C THR A 105 -8.94 26.17 5.33
N PRO A 106 -9.12 26.40 6.65
CA PRO A 106 -9.52 25.36 7.59
C PRO A 106 -10.90 24.80 7.24
N LEU A 107 -11.04 23.48 7.32
CA LEU A 107 -12.29 22.78 7.10
C LEU A 107 -12.87 22.26 8.42
N LYS A 108 -14.20 22.10 8.44
CA LYS A 108 -14.87 21.35 9.51
C LYS A 108 -14.70 19.87 9.26
N TRP A 109 -14.38 19.13 10.30
CA TRP A 109 -14.24 17.69 10.26
C TRP A 109 -14.66 17.05 11.58
N GLU A 110 -14.99 15.77 11.51
CA GLU A 110 -15.39 14.98 12.69
C GLU A 110 -15.00 13.52 12.47
N ILE A 111 -14.41 12.91 13.47
CA ILE A 111 -14.22 11.45 13.52
C ILE A 111 -15.46 10.87 14.22
N LYS A 112 -16.22 10.05 13.50
CA LYS A 112 -17.44 9.41 13.99
C LYS A 112 -17.11 8.21 14.90
N PRO A 113 -18.08 7.71 15.67
CA PRO A 113 -17.87 6.53 16.50
C PRO A 113 -17.36 5.32 15.72
N ARG A 114 -16.53 4.54 16.39
CA ARG A 114 -15.89 3.35 15.83
C ARG A 114 -16.89 2.28 15.39
N LEU A 115 -16.69 1.72 14.19
CA LEU A 115 -17.50 0.66 13.61
C LEU A 115 -16.71 -0.67 13.62
N GLY A 116 -16.59 -1.26 14.80
CA GLY A 116 -15.90 -2.55 14.99
C GLY A 116 -14.45 -2.54 14.50
N PRO A 117 -14.00 -3.56 13.75
CA PRO A 117 -12.64 -3.65 13.25
C PRO A 117 -12.36 -2.65 12.13
N ASN A 118 -13.39 -2.12 11.46
CA ASN A 118 -13.24 -1.23 10.32
C ASN A 118 -12.79 0.20 10.70
N GLY A 119 -12.66 0.51 11.97
CA GLY A 119 -12.16 1.81 12.43
C GLY A 119 -13.25 2.87 12.57
N GLU A 120 -12.87 4.12 12.41
CA GLU A 120 -13.69 5.31 12.58
C GLU A 120 -13.78 6.07 11.25
N PRO A 121 -14.99 6.32 10.68
CA PRO A 121 -15.09 7.16 9.49
C PRO A 121 -14.81 8.62 9.87
N MET A 122 -13.86 9.24 9.18
CA MET A 122 -13.54 10.65 9.28
C MET A 122 -14.32 11.44 8.22
N HIS A 123 -15.26 12.25 8.66
CA HIS A 123 -16.08 13.11 7.81
C HIS A 123 -15.46 14.51 7.72
N ILE A 124 -15.32 15.02 6.50
CA ILE A 124 -14.73 16.33 6.22
C ILE A 124 -15.71 17.09 5.32
N GLU A 125 -16.11 18.30 5.75
CA GLU A 125 -17.00 19.16 4.97
C GLU A 125 -16.19 19.96 3.95
N VAL A 126 -16.62 19.89 2.66
CA VAL A 126 -16.09 20.71 1.56
C VAL A 126 -17.23 21.64 1.11
N PRO A 127 -17.32 22.87 1.63
CA PRO A 127 -18.53 23.69 1.50
C PRO A 127 -18.99 23.95 0.06
N GLU A 128 -18.04 24.18 -0.84
CA GLU A 128 -18.32 24.45 -2.25
C GLU A 128 -18.47 23.16 -3.07
N GLY A 129 -17.96 22.03 -2.55
CA GLY A 129 -17.84 20.81 -3.31
C GLY A 129 -16.84 20.95 -4.45
N ALA A 130 -16.89 20.02 -5.41
CA ALA A 130 -16.11 20.08 -6.64
C ALA A 130 -16.92 19.42 -7.78
N ALA A 131 -16.81 19.94 -8.99
CA ALA A 131 -17.41 19.33 -10.16
C ALA A 131 -16.67 18.02 -10.51
N LYS A 132 -17.34 17.14 -11.25
CA LYS A 132 -16.73 15.88 -11.71
C LYS A 132 -15.44 16.13 -12.49
N GLY A 133 -14.38 15.42 -12.12
CA GLY A 133 -13.05 15.54 -12.69
C GLY A 133 -12.20 16.65 -12.08
N GLU A 134 -12.77 17.52 -11.24
CA GLU A 134 -11.98 18.50 -10.49
C GLU A 134 -11.21 17.82 -9.35
N THR A 135 -10.02 18.33 -9.07
CA THR A 135 -9.14 17.83 -8.00
C THR A 135 -9.02 18.84 -6.89
N VAL A 136 -9.16 18.40 -5.66
CA VAL A 136 -8.91 19.17 -4.44
C VAL A 136 -7.68 18.64 -3.70
N LYS A 137 -6.94 19.54 -3.04
CA LYS A 137 -5.76 19.19 -2.22
C LYS A 137 -6.09 19.40 -0.75
N LEU A 138 -6.23 18.28 -0.06
CA LEU A 138 -6.59 18.21 1.35
C LEU A 138 -5.37 17.93 2.19
N GLU A 139 -4.99 18.84 3.06
CA GLU A 139 -3.91 18.66 4.03
C GLU A 139 -4.49 18.28 5.40
N ILE A 140 -3.96 17.21 5.99
CA ILE A 140 -4.40 16.69 7.29
C ILE A 140 -3.18 16.56 8.19
N GLU A 141 -3.15 17.31 9.30
CA GLU A 141 -2.17 17.15 10.36
C GLU A 141 -2.55 15.98 11.25
N VAL A 142 -1.63 15.04 11.41
CA VAL A 142 -1.92 13.77 12.06
C VAL A 142 -0.77 13.28 12.92
N ALA A 143 -1.12 12.57 13.99
CA ALA A 143 -0.19 11.76 14.76
C ALA A 143 -0.79 10.37 15.01
N THR A 144 0.04 9.34 14.92
CA THR A 144 -0.34 8.01 15.40
C THR A 144 -0.38 7.98 16.92
N THR A 145 -1.19 7.09 17.48
CA THR A 145 -1.28 6.89 18.93
C THR A 145 -0.67 5.55 19.35
N SER A 146 -0.57 5.30 20.62
CA SER A 146 -0.12 4.00 21.16
C SER A 146 -1.02 2.82 20.77
N LYS A 147 -2.21 3.10 20.22
CA LYS A 147 -3.14 2.09 19.69
C LYS A 147 -2.97 1.85 18.19
N CYS A 148 -1.99 2.47 17.53
CA CYS A 148 -1.71 2.26 16.12
C CYS A 148 -1.47 0.77 15.84
N THR A 149 -2.25 0.21 14.91
CA THR A 149 -2.18 -1.22 14.60
C THR A 149 -1.19 -1.54 13.48
N ALA A 150 -0.69 -0.53 12.77
CA ALA A 150 0.24 -0.70 11.66
C ALA A 150 1.71 -0.63 12.07
N LEU A 151 2.04 0.00 13.20
CA LEU A 151 3.43 0.23 13.60
C LEU A 151 3.91 -0.79 14.61
N GLN A 152 5.13 -1.26 14.41
CA GLN A 152 5.84 -2.07 15.37
C GLN A 152 7.17 -1.39 15.72
N TRP A 153 7.47 -1.37 17.03
CA TRP A 153 8.63 -0.72 17.60
C TRP A 153 9.46 -1.73 18.37
N LEU A 154 10.69 -1.90 17.94
CA LEU A 154 11.65 -2.78 18.58
C LEU A 154 12.65 -1.96 19.39
N THR A 155 12.90 -2.42 20.60
CA THR A 155 13.98 -1.87 21.41
C THR A 155 15.34 -2.29 20.86
N PRO A 156 16.45 -1.61 21.21
CA PRO A 156 17.79 -2.04 20.81
C PRO A 156 18.08 -3.52 21.14
N ALA A 157 17.59 -4.02 22.27
CA ALA A 157 17.79 -5.41 22.68
C ALA A 157 17.14 -6.44 21.73
N GLN A 158 16.13 -6.04 20.96
CA GLN A 158 15.41 -6.86 19.98
C GLN A 158 16.02 -6.80 18.58
N THR A 159 17.00 -5.96 18.35
CA THR A 159 17.76 -5.88 17.10
C THR A 159 19.05 -6.73 17.21
N SER A 160 19.60 -7.16 16.09
CA SER A 160 20.75 -8.07 16.07
C SER A 160 22.02 -7.45 16.64
N ASN A 161 22.29 -6.19 16.33
CA ASN A 161 23.48 -5.46 16.83
C ASN A 161 23.26 -4.82 18.20
N LYS A 162 22.03 -4.79 18.72
CA LYS A 162 21.62 -4.26 20.04
C LYS A 162 22.02 -2.80 20.31
N LYS A 163 22.27 -2.01 19.25
CA LYS A 163 22.76 -0.64 19.36
C LYS A 163 21.67 0.41 19.18
N ALA A 164 20.77 0.20 18.25
CA ALA A 164 19.72 1.14 17.89
C ALA A 164 18.33 0.52 17.91
N PRO A 165 17.29 1.29 18.20
CA PRO A 165 15.92 0.82 18.03
C PRO A 165 15.60 0.59 16.55
N PHE A 166 14.50 -0.11 16.28
CA PHE A 166 14.01 -0.33 14.94
C PHE A 166 12.50 -0.16 14.90
N MET A 167 11.99 0.43 13.85
CA MET A 167 10.57 0.59 13.60
C MET A 167 10.24 0.12 12.21
N PHE A 168 9.09 -0.53 12.03
CA PHE A 168 8.54 -0.85 10.72
C PHE A 168 7.02 -0.78 10.73
N SER A 169 6.45 -0.57 9.55
CA SER A 169 5.01 -0.58 9.33
C SER A 169 4.57 -1.86 8.64
N GLN A 170 3.35 -2.30 8.95
CA GLN A 170 2.64 -3.35 8.24
C GLN A 170 1.17 -2.96 8.11
N CYS A 171 0.72 -2.67 6.89
CA CYS A 171 -0.59 -2.09 6.64
C CYS A 171 -1.63 -3.08 6.11
N GLN A 172 -1.24 -4.28 5.68
CA GLN A 172 -2.18 -5.30 5.19
C GLN A 172 -2.96 -5.93 6.36
N ALA A 173 -4.29 -6.07 6.27
CA ALA A 173 -5.14 -5.77 5.12
C ALA A 173 -5.73 -4.35 5.15
N ILE A 174 -6.03 -3.78 6.32
CA ILE A 174 -6.76 -2.52 6.53
C ILE A 174 -6.13 -1.68 7.67
N HIS A 175 -4.80 -1.70 7.79
CA HIS A 175 -4.09 -1.01 8.87
C HIS A 175 -3.46 0.32 8.44
N ALA A 176 -3.44 0.66 7.14
CA ALA A 176 -2.95 1.96 6.66
C ALA A 176 -3.74 3.12 7.30
N ARG A 177 -5.03 2.93 7.55
CA ARG A 177 -5.92 3.87 8.26
C ARG A 177 -5.50 4.19 9.70
N SER A 178 -4.56 3.43 10.27
CA SER A 178 -3.99 3.72 11.58
C SER A 178 -2.68 4.52 11.50
N LEU A 179 -2.14 4.75 10.28
CA LEU A 179 -1.02 5.65 10.04
C LEU A 179 -1.48 7.06 9.71
N PHE A 180 -2.46 7.17 8.81
CA PHE A 180 -3.05 8.43 8.36
C PHE A 180 -4.46 8.19 7.79
N PRO A 181 -5.34 9.22 7.78
CA PRO A 181 -6.64 9.09 7.13
C PRO A 181 -6.49 8.84 5.63
N CYS A 182 -7.13 7.80 5.10
CA CYS A 182 -6.98 7.38 3.71
C CYS A 182 -8.23 6.67 3.17
N GLN A 183 -8.20 6.24 1.93
CA GLN A 183 -9.14 5.29 1.35
C GLN A 183 -8.47 3.91 1.38
N ASP A 184 -8.66 3.19 2.50
CA ASP A 184 -7.96 1.94 2.80
C ASP A 184 -8.69 0.72 2.24
N THR A 185 -8.65 0.62 0.92
CA THR A 185 -9.30 -0.44 0.14
C THR A 185 -8.47 -0.76 -1.11
N PRO A 186 -8.44 -2.01 -1.59
CA PRO A 186 -7.79 -2.37 -2.85
C PRO A 186 -8.42 -1.72 -4.08
N ASP A 187 -9.66 -1.23 -3.98
CA ASP A 187 -10.38 -0.57 -5.07
C ASP A 187 -9.81 0.81 -5.43
N VAL A 188 -9.02 1.40 -4.52
CA VAL A 188 -8.36 2.69 -4.71
C VAL A 188 -6.86 2.50 -4.75
N LYS A 189 -6.25 2.95 -5.86
CA LYS A 189 -4.81 2.99 -6.03
C LYS A 189 -4.38 4.43 -6.27
N SER A 190 -3.36 4.88 -5.56
CA SER A 190 -2.78 6.22 -5.67
C SER A 190 -1.26 6.14 -5.79
N THR A 191 -0.66 7.20 -6.32
CA THR A 191 0.79 7.40 -6.27
C THR A 191 1.19 8.03 -4.94
N TYR A 192 2.46 7.86 -4.54
CA TYR A 192 2.92 8.37 -3.25
C TYR A 192 4.25 9.12 -3.37
N ASP A 193 4.34 10.21 -2.60
CA ASP A 193 5.59 10.85 -2.22
C ASP A 193 5.79 10.67 -0.71
N PHE A 194 6.94 10.14 -0.35
CA PHE A 194 7.33 9.96 1.05
C PHE A 194 8.39 11.00 1.39
N ASN A 195 8.12 11.86 2.35
CA ASN A 195 9.04 12.81 2.95
C ASN A 195 9.15 12.44 4.43
N ILE A 196 10.12 11.59 4.76
CA ILE A 196 10.21 10.97 6.08
C ILE A 196 11.44 11.49 6.81
N THR A 197 11.23 12.14 7.94
CA THR A 197 12.31 12.63 8.82
C THR A 197 12.57 11.63 9.94
N SER A 198 13.82 11.23 10.12
CA SER A 198 14.24 10.27 11.15
C SER A 198 15.68 10.50 11.60
N PRO A 199 16.03 10.17 12.86
CA PRO A 199 17.42 10.10 13.31
C PRO A 199 18.18 8.87 12.80
N TYR A 200 17.47 7.90 12.21
CA TYR A 200 18.05 6.67 11.64
C TYR A 200 17.72 6.54 10.15
N VAL A 201 18.42 5.62 9.47
CA VAL A 201 18.17 5.33 8.06
C VAL A 201 16.72 4.90 7.87
N VAL A 202 16.10 5.41 6.78
CA VAL A 202 14.71 5.08 6.38
C VAL A 202 14.74 4.33 5.06
N VAL A 203 13.89 3.33 4.94
CA VAL A 203 13.48 2.69 3.69
C VAL A 203 11.95 2.73 3.58
N ALA A 204 11.43 2.85 2.37
CA ALA A 204 10.00 2.96 2.13
C ALA A 204 9.59 2.22 0.83
N SER A 205 8.28 1.97 0.68
CA SER A 205 7.70 1.36 -0.53
C SER A 205 7.65 2.33 -1.73
N GLY A 206 8.80 2.84 -2.11
CA GLY A 206 9.04 3.75 -3.23
C GLY A 206 10.50 3.78 -3.60
N VAL A 207 10.80 4.33 -4.77
CA VAL A 207 12.17 4.51 -5.26
C VAL A 207 12.76 5.76 -4.59
N ALA A 208 13.96 5.64 -4.02
CA ALA A 208 14.65 6.77 -3.41
C ALA A 208 14.93 7.88 -4.43
N VAL A 209 14.68 9.13 -4.02
CA VAL A 209 14.99 10.30 -4.87
C VAL A 209 16.49 10.55 -4.83
N PRO A 210 17.19 10.50 -5.98
CA PRO A 210 18.62 10.79 -6.02
C PRO A 210 18.93 12.18 -5.44
N GLY A 211 19.82 12.25 -4.44
CA GLY A 211 20.15 13.52 -3.74
C GLY A 211 19.01 14.08 -2.91
N GLY A 212 17.92 13.33 -2.68
CA GLY A 212 16.75 13.77 -1.95
C GLY A 212 16.87 13.72 -0.42
N SER A 213 17.97 13.21 0.13
CA SER A 213 18.19 13.22 1.57
C SER A 213 18.85 14.53 2.04
N GLU A 214 18.29 15.12 3.08
CA GLU A 214 18.77 16.38 3.67
C GLU A 214 18.94 16.22 5.18
N THR A 215 20.16 16.33 5.68
CA THR A 215 20.44 16.24 7.13
C THR A 215 20.38 17.59 7.79
N LYS A 216 19.62 17.68 8.89
CA LYS A 216 19.53 18.86 9.75
C LYS A 216 19.70 18.45 11.21
N GLY A 217 20.84 18.82 11.81
CA GLY A 217 21.17 18.41 13.18
C GLY A 217 21.33 16.88 13.27
N SER A 218 20.57 16.25 14.14
CA SER A 218 20.58 14.80 14.37
C SER A 218 19.59 14.01 13.51
N GLU A 219 18.84 14.66 12.64
CA GLU A 219 17.82 14.03 11.82
C GLU A 219 18.07 14.22 10.34
N THR A 220 17.63 13.26 9.55
CA THR A 220 17.71 13.29 8.09
C THR A 220 16.31 13.16 7.50
N LEU A 221 15.98 14.04 6.55
CA LEU A 221 14.82 13.92 5.69
C LEU A 221 15.18 12.98 4.55
N TYR A 222 14.41 11.92 4.37
CA TYR A 222 14.51 10.95 3.29
C TYR A 222 13.32 11.13 2.35
N LYS A 223 13.57 11.13 1.02
CA LYS A 223 12.52 11.31 0.00
C LYS A 223 12.46 10.09 -0.90
N PHE A 224 11.22 9.58 -1.10
CA PHE A 224 10.96 8.46 -2.02
C PHE A 224 9.74 8.78 -2.87
N HIS A 225 9.68 8.18 -4.08
CA HIS A 225 8.53 8.26 -4.99
C HIS A 225 8.00 6.87 -5.32
N GLN A 226 6.68 6.68 -5.20
CA GLN A 226 5.98 5.55 -5.77
C GLN A 226 5.12 6.03 -6.94
N LYS A 227 5.67 5.91 -8.16
CA LYS A 227 5.06 6.44 -9.39
C LYS A 227 3.96 5.53 -9.95
N VAL A 228 4.01 4.23 -9.67
CA VAL A 228 2.99 3.28 -10.07
C VAL A 228 1.92 3.28 -8.98
N PRO A 229 0.64 3.53 -9.32
CA PRO A 229 -0.41 3.57 -8.30
C PRO A 229 -0.53 2.25 -7.54
N ILE A 230 -0.49 2.32 -6.21
CA ILE A 230 -0.64 1.21 -5.29
C ILE A 230 -1.79 1.46 -4.30
N PRO A 231 -2.45 0.41 -3.79
CA PRO A 231 -3.43 0.57 -2.71
C PRO A 231 -2.74 0.95 -1.38
N ALA A 232 -3.48 1.57 -0.47
CA ALA A 232 -2.94 2.10 0.78
C ALA A 232 -2.27 1.04 1.65
N TYR A 233 -2.73 -0.22 1.63
CA TYR A 233 -2.12 -1.30 2.42
C TYR A 233 -0.69 -1.67 1.99
N LEU A 234 -0.24 -1.21 0.81
CA LEU A 234 1.16 -1.35 0.35
C LEU A 234 2.05 -0.17 0.76
N PHE A 235 1.49 0.82 1.46
CA PHE A 235 2.30 1.83 2.11
C PHE A 235 3.16 1.18 3.19
N ALA A 236 4.48 1.21 3.01
CA ALA A 236 5.39 0.61 3.95
C ALA A 236 6.59 1.51 4.19
N LEU A 237 7.05 1.53 5.44
CA LEU A 237 8.30 2.18 5.82
C LEU A 237 8.96 1.45 6.99
N ALA A 238 10.29 1.54 7.05
CA ALA A 238 11.06 1.09 8.19
C ALA A 238 12.20 2.06 8.47
N SER A 239 12.60 2.14 9.73
CA SER A 239 13.72 2.96 10.16
C SER A 239 14.48 2.32 11.31
N GLY A 240 15.81 2.41 11.26
CA GLY A 240 16.70 1.82 12.25
C GLY A 240 18.14 1.85 11.79
N ASP A 241 18.98 1.03 12.42
CA ASP A 241 20.36 0.81 11.98
C ASP A 241 20.36 -0.12 10.76
N ILE A 242 20.04 0.47 9.59
CA ILE A 242 19.89 -0.22 8.31
C ILE A 242 21.11 0.08 7.44
N VAL A 243 21.64 -0.98 6.84
CA VAL A 243 22.65 -0.92 5.79
C VAL A 243 22.13 -1.62 4.55
N THR A 244 22.68 -1.28 3.39
CA THR A 244 22.22 -1.82 2.11
C THR A 244 23.36 -2.39 1.29
N ALA A 245 23.07 -3.40 0.46
CA ALA A 245 24.00 -3.94 -0.52
C ALA A 245 23.26 -4.29 -1.83
N PRO A 246 23.89 -4.15 -3.01
CA PRO A 246 23.32 -4.59 -4.27
C PRO A 246 23.22 -6.12 -4.30
N ILE A 247 22.09 -6.65 -4.80
CA ILE A 247 21.79 -8.07 -4.99
C ILE A 247 21.34 -8.39 -6.41
N GLY A 248 21.28 -7.41 -7.29
CA GLY A 248 20.93 -7.51 -8.68
C GLY A 248 21.06 -6.17 -9.39
N LYS A 249 20.75 -6.12 -10.68
CA LYS A 249 20.87 -4.91 -11.52
C LYS A 249 19.97 -3.76 -11.05
N LYS A 250 18.82 -4.11 -10.49
CA LYS A 250 17.79 -3.17 -10.02
C LYS A 250 17.29 -3.52 -8.63
N SER A 251 18.12 -4.20 -7.83
CA SER A 251 17.70 -4.73 -6.54
C SER A 251 18.77 -4.52 -5.49
N VAL A 252 18.34 -4.10 -4.32
CA VAL A 252 19.18 -4.02 -3.13
C VAL A 252 18.56 -4.81 -1.99
N VAL A 253 19.38 -5.34 -1.11
CA VAL A 253 18.97 -5.81 0.21
C VAL A 253 19.24 -4.71 1.23
N ALA A 254 18.26 -4.46 2.10
CA ALA A 254 18.36 -3.58 3.26
C ALA A 254 18.18 -4.43 4.52
N THR A 255 19.09 -4.32 5.48
CA THR A 255 19.05 -5.12 6.70
C THR A 255 19.93 -4.53 7.81
N GLY A 256 19.96 -5.14 8.98
CA GLY A 256 20.93 -4.81 10.03
C GLY A 256 22.39 -5.10 9.62
N PRO A 257 23.37 -4.39 10.18
CA PRO A 257 24.77 -4.55 9.78
C PRO A 257 25.32 -5.98 9.94
N ASN A 258 24.83 -6.73 10.93
CA ASN A 258 25.31 -8.09 11.19
C ASN A 258 24.82 -9.10 10.15
N GLU A 259 23.64 -8.89 9.58
CA GLU A 259 22.99 -9.79 8.63
C GLU A 259 23.34 -9.48 7.16
N LEU A 260 24.05 -8.38 6.89
CA LEU A 260 24.21 -7.88 5.53
C LEU A 260 24.91 -8.87 4.61
N GLN A 261 25.98 -9.49 5.06
CA GLN A 261 26.78 -10.40 4.21
C GLN A 261 26.00 -11.68 3.90
N ASP A 262 25.35 -12.26 4.91
CA ASP A 262 24.56 -13.49 4.74
C ASP A 262 23.33 -13.23 3.87
N SER A 263 22.63 -12.12 4.11
CA SER A 263 21.47 -11.71 3.31
C SER A 263 21.84 -11.43 1.85
N LYS A 264 22.97 -10.76 1.63
CA LYS A 264 23.49 -10.53 0.29
C LYS A 264 23.82 -11.85 -0.40
N TRP A 265 24.58 -12.72 0.25
CA TRP A 265 24.99 -13.99 -0.32
C TRP A 265 23.80 -14.88 -0.70
N GLU A 266 22.76 -14.93 0.14
CA GLU A 266 21.53 -15.71 -0.13
C GLU A 266 20.75 -15.18 -1.34
N LEU A 267 20.68 -13.87 -1.51
CA LEU A 267 19.78 -13.25 -2.50
C LEU A 267 20.46 -12.96 -3.86
N GLU A 268 21.77 -12.66 -3.87
CA GLU A 268 22.44 -12.16 -5.10
C GLU A 268 22.52 -13.18 -6.24
N HIS A 269 22.54 -14.48 -5.93
CA HIS A 269 22.73 -15.55 -6.92
C HIS A 269 21.56 -15.69 -7.91
N ASP A 270 20.35 -15.44 -7.46
CA ASP A 270 19.15 -15.74 -8.22
C ASP A 270 18.25 -14.55 -8.48
N MET A 271 18.50 -13.39 -7.87
CA MET A 271 17.64 -12.20 -7.98
C MET A 271 17.36 -11.82 -9.43
N ASP A 272 18.40 -11.61 -10.23
CA ASP A 272 18.22 -11.23 -11.64
C ASP A 272 17.51 -12.32 -12.45
N LYS A 273 17.76 -13.62 -12.16
CA LYS A 273 17.09 -14.75 -12.82
C LYS A 273 15.59 -14.78 -12.49
N PHE A 274 15.23 -14.52 -11.22
CA PHE A 274 13.83 -14.44 -10.82
C PHE A 274 13.12 -13.26 -11.45
N MET A 275 13.76 -12.09 -11.49
CA MET A 275 13.22 -10.91 -12.17
C MET A 275 13.01 -11.16 -13.66
N ASP A 276 14.01 -11.72 -14.36
CA ASP A 276 13.92 -12.06 -15.77
C ASP A 276 12.81 -13.09 -16.05
N ALA A 277 12.67 -14.10 -15.20
CA ALA A 277 11.61 -15.11 -15.32
C ALA A 277 10.22 -14.50 -15.10
N ALA A 278 10.07 -13.64 -14.08
CA ALA A 278 8.82 -12.95 -13.78
C ALA A 278 8.41 -12.02 -14.94
N GLU A 279 9.34 -11.23 -15.48
CA GLU A 279 9.08 -10.33 -16.62
C GLU A 279 8.67 -11.09 -17.88
N LYS A 280 9.26 -12.25 -18.16
CA LYS A 280 8.89 -13.11 -19.30
C LYS A 280 7.51 -13.75 -19.13
N THR A 281 7.14 -14.09 -17.89
CA THR A 281 5.91 -14.87 -17.60
C THR A 281 4.69 -13.99 -17.41
N VAL A 282 4.87 -12.79 -16.83
CA VAL A 282 3.76 -11.90 -16.44
C VAL A 282 3.76 -10.64 -17.30
N PHE A 283 4.65 -9.70 -17.04
CA PHE A 283 4.85 -8.46 -17.80
C PHE A 283 6.12 -7.74 -17.30
N PRO A 284 6.66 -6.75 -18.06
CA PRO A 284 7.82 -5.97 -17.62
C PRO A 284 7.58 -5.31 -16.25
N TYR A 285 8.55 -5.40 -15.35
CA TYR A 285 8.47 -4.83 -14.01
C TYR A 285 8.41 -3.30 -14.06
N LYS A 286 7.32 -2.72 -13.56
CA LYS A 286 7.01 -1.29 -13.73
C LYS A 286 7.41 -0.42 -12.54
N TRP A 287 7.71 -1.02 -11.39
CA TRP A 287 7.97 -0.29 -10.13
C TRP A 287 9.40 0.24 -10.02
N GLY A 288 10.26 -0.02 -11.01
CA GLY A 288 11.62 0.51 -11.10
C GLY A 288 12.65 -0.37 -10.40
N GLU A 289 12.58 -0.49 -9.09
CA GLU A 289 13.47 -1.29 -8.25
C GLU A 289 12.69 -2.36 -7.47
N TYR A 290 13.31 -3.52 -7.31
CA TYR A 290 12.81 -4.59 -6.45
C TYR A 290 13.77 -4.75 -5.26
N ASN A 291 13.44 -4.11 -4.15
CA ASN A 291 14.28 -4.09 -2.97
C ASN A 291 13.76 -5.07 -1.92
N VAL A 292 14.66 -5.70 -1.19
CA VAL A 292 14.33 -6.67 -0.13
C VAL A 292 14.73 -6.08 1.21
N LEU A 293 13.77 -5.95 2.13
CA LEU A 293 14.05 -5.60 3.52
C LEU A 293 14.04 -6.86 4.38
N VAL A 294 15.19 -7.21 4.94
CA VAL A 294 15.31 -8.27 5.93
C VAL A 294 15.13 -7.65 7.31
N LEU A 295 14.04 -8.01 7.95
CA LEU A 295 13.67 -7.50 9.27
C LEU A 295 14.49 -8.19 10.38
N PRO A 296 14.62 -7.55 11.56
CA PRO A 296 15.27 -8.18 12.70
C PRO A 296 14.67 -9.55 13.09
N PRO A 297 15.45 -10.46 13.67
CA PRO A 297 14.99 -11.83 13.99
C PRO A 297 13.77 -11.92 14.92
N SER A 298 13.42 -10.84 15.60
CA SER A 298 12.23 -10.75 16.45
C SER A 298 10.93 -10.59 15.66
N PHE A 299 10.99 -10.45 14.32
CA PHE A 299 9.81 -10.39 13.46
C PHE A 299 9.14 -11.78 13.40
N PRO A 300 7.85 -11.92 13.77
CA PRO A 300 7.22 -13.23 13.99
C PRO A 300 6.78 -13.94 12.71
N TYR A 301 6.86 -13.32 11.55
CA TYR A 301 6.35 -13.85 10.29
C TYR A 301 7.46 -13.97 9.24
N GLY A 302 7.49 -15.09 8.51
CA GLY A 302 8.33 -15.25 7.33
C GLY A 302 7.74 -14.50 6.15
N GLY A 303 8.48 -13.54 5.62
CA GLY A 303 8.27 -12.84 4.35
C GLY A 303 6.89 -12.23 4.11
N GLN A 304 6.78 -10.92 4.15
CA GLN A 304 5.66 -10.16 3.59
C GLN A 304 6.16 -9.12 2.57
N PHE A 305 5.36 -8.96 1.55
CA PHE A 305 5.56 -8.23 0.30
C PHE A 305 5.47 -6.72 0.40
N PRO A 306 5.79 -6.07 -0.75
CA PRO A 306 7.11 -5.79 -1.27
C PRO A 306 7.55 -4.42 -0.79
N PHE A 307 8.84 -4.31 -0.54
CA PHE A 307 9.47 -3.01 -0.43
C PHE A 307 10.04 -2.60 -1.78
#